data_968171a967e423f7e31edd9e758d6f8b
#
_entry.id   968171a967e423f7e31edd9e758d6f8b
#
_cell.length_a   1.000
_cell.length_b   1.000
_cell.length_c   1.000
_cell.angle_alpha   90.00
_cell.angle_beta   90.00
_cell.angle_gamma   90.00
#
_symmetry.space_group_name_H-M   'P 1'
#
loop_
_entity.id
_entity.type
_entity.pdbx_description
1 polymer ?
#
loop_
_entity_poly.entity_id
_entity_poly.type
_entity_poly.pdbx_seq_one_letter_code
_entity_poly.pdbx_strand_id
1 'polypeptide(L)' 'MTTEGHIAALEQRHRELDRQIEEELGHASYDDLQIAALKRKKLEVKDELVRLQASAAA' A
#
# COMPACT_ATOMS: atom_id res chain seq x y z
N MET A 1 1.00 18.46 9.67
CA MET A 1 0.51 17.65 8.56
C MET A 1 -0.99 17.43 8.70
N THR A 2 -1.76 17.71 7.66
CA THR A 2 -3.20 17.54 7.72
C THR A 2 -3.57 16.07 7.48
N THR A 3 -4.77 15.69 7.92
CA THR A 3 -5.27 14.33 7.67
C THR A 3 -5.35 14.05 6.17
N GLU A 4 -5.76 15.04 5.38
CA GLU A 4 -5.81 14.91 3.93
C GLU A 4 -4.44 14.66 3.32
N GLY A 5 -3.42 15.37 3.79
CA GLY A 5 -2.06 15.14 3.35
C GLY A 5 -1.56 13.74 3.70
N HIS A 6 -1.94 13.27 4.87
CA HIS A 6 -1.57 11.91 5.31
C HIS A 6 -2.26 10.85 4.45
N ILE A 7 -3.54 11.05 4.15
CA ILE A 7 -4.29 10.15 3.28
C ILE A 7 -3.68 10.10 1.89
N ALA A 8 -3.35 11.26 1.32
CA ALA A 8 -2.72 11.33 -0.01
C ALA A 8 -1.38 10.58 -0.03
N ALA A 9 -0.59 10.73 1.01
CA ALA A 9 0.70 10.04 1.12
C ALA A 9 0.51 8.52 1.19
N LEU A 10 -0.49 8.06 1.94
CA LEU A 10 -0.80 6.64 2.04
C LEU A 10 -1.33 6.08 0.73
N GLU A 11 -2.16 6.84 0.03
CA GLU A 11 -2.67 6.42 -1.27
C GLU A 11 -1.53 6.25 -2.27
N GLN A 12 -0.57 7.17 -2.28
CA GLN A 12 0.58 7.08 -3.14
C GLN A 12 1.43 5.86 -2.78
N ARG A 13 1.63 5.62 -1.49
CA ARG A 13 2.38 4.45 -1.03
C ARG A 13 1.70 3.16 -1.44
N HIS A 14 0.39 3.10 -1.35
CA HIS A 14 -0.38 1.95 -1.79
C HIS A 14 -0.15 1.67 -3.28
N ARG A 15 -0.18 2.71 -4.10
CA ARG A 15 0.06 2.58 -5.54
C ARG A 15 1.49 2.11 -5.84
N GLU A 16 2.46 2.62 -5.10
CA GLU A 16 3.85 2.21 -5.25
C GLU A 16 4.06 0.74 -4.90
N LEU A 17 3.43 0.30 -3.82
CA LEU A 17 3.51 -1.11 -3.43
C LEU A 17 2.87 -2.02 -4.46
N ASP A 18 1.74 -1.60 -5.00
CA ASP A 18 1.06 -2.32 -6.07
C ASP A 18 1.96 -2.48 -7.29
N ARG A 19 2.64 -1.38 -7.67
CA ARG A 19 3.56 -1.38 -8.80
C ARG A 19 4.77 -2.29 -8.51
N GLN A 20 5.30 -2.25 -7.30
CA GLN A 20 6.42 -3.11 -6.93
C GLN A 20 6.05 -4.58 -7.02
N ILE A 21 4.83 -4.93 -6.60
CA ILE A 21 4.34 -6.29 -6.72
C ILE A 21 4.26 -6.72 -8.18
N GLU A 22 3.71 -5.87 -9.04
CA GLU A 22 3.61 -6.16 -10.46
C GLU A 22 4.98 -6.32 -11.11
N GLU A 23 5.92 -5.45 -10.78
CA GLU A 23 7.29 -5.53 -11.28
C GLU A 23 7.95 -6.84 -10.86
N GLU A 24 7.78 -7.22 -9.60
CA GLU A 24 8.37 -8.45 -9.09
C GLU A 24 7.78 -9.68 -9.76
N LEU A 25 6.46 -9.70 -9.94
CA LEU A 25 5.78 -10.80 -10.63
C LEU A 25 6.16 -10.90 -12.11
N GLY A 26 6.59 -9.80 -12.71
CA GLY A 26 7.04 -9.77 -14.09
C GLY A 26 8.42 -10.37 -14.31
N HIS A 27 9.17 -10.63 -13.26
CA HIS A 27 10.49 -11.25 -13.37
C HIS A 27 10.36 -12.74 -13.65
N ALA A 28 11.26 -13.28 -14.43
CA ALA A 28 11.25 -14.71 -14.78
C ALA A 28 11.41 -15.59 -13.54
N SER A 29 12.04 -15.05 -12.52
CA SER A 29 12.29 -15.77 -11.28
C SER A 29 12.05 -14.79 -10.13
N TYR A 30 10.90 -14.85 -9.50
CA TYR A 30 10.56 -13.98 -8.38
C TYR A 30 10.57 -14.75 -7.07
N ASP A 31 10.77 -14.02 -5.97
CA ASP A 31 10.80 -14.58 -4.62
C ASP A 31 9.41 -14.49 -4.00
N ASP A 32 8.79 -15.64 -3.71
CA ASP A 32 7.47 -15.71 -3.09
C ASP A 32 7.43 -14.99 -1.74
N LEU A 33 8.52 -15.07 -0.98
CA LEU A 33 8.60 -14.40 0.31
C LEU A 33 8.56 -12.88 0.15
N GLN A 34 9.22 -12.36 -0.86
CA GLN A 34 9.22 -10.94 -1.15
C GLN A 34 7.83 -10.47 -1.59
N ILE A 35 7.17 -11.25 -2.44
CA ILE A 35 5.81 -10.94 -2.86
C ILE A 35 4.87 -10.92 -1.65
N ALA A 36 4.98 -11.91 -0.77
CA ALA A 36 4.16 -11.97 0.43
C ALA A 36 4.39 -10.75 1.34
N ALA A 37 5.64 -10.34 1.50
CA ALA A 37 5.99 -9.17 2.30
C ALA A 37 5.40 -7.89 1.71
N LEU A 38 5.49 -7.73 0.39
CA LEU A 38 4.92 -6.57 -0.29
C LEU A 38 3.39 -6.54 -0.16
N LYS A 39 2.74 -7.67 -0.31
CA LYS A 39 1.29 -7.78 -0.16
C LYS A 39 0.85 -7.44 1.26
N ARG A 40 1.62 -7.87 2.26
CA ARG A 40 1.34 -7.54 3.66
C ARG A 40 1.44 -6.04 3.89
N LYS A 41 2.50 -5.40 3.39
CA LYS A 41 2.65 -3.95 3.51
C LYS A 41 1.50 -3.20 2.83
N LYS A 42 1.08 -3.69 1.67
CA LYS A 42 -0.05 -3.10 0.95
C LYS A 42 -1.33 -3.17 1.80
N LEU A 43 -1.57 -4.31 2.44
CA LEU A 43 -2.73 -4.46 3.33
C LEU A 43 -2.65 -3.52 4.53
N GLU A 44 -1.48 -3.37 5.14
CA GLU A 44 -1.30 -2.47 6.26
C GLU A 44 -1.59 -1.03 5.87
N VAL A 45 -1.10 -0.60 4.72
CA VAL A 45 -1.34 0.75 4.22
C VAL A 45 -2.82 0.95 3.92
N LYS A 46 -3.46 -0.03 3.32
CA LYS A 46 -4.89 0.05 3.03
C LYS A 46 -5.73 0.13 4.30
N ASP A 47 -5.40 -0.67 5.31
CA ASP A 47 -6.09 -0.63 6.60
C ASP A 47 -5.99 0.76 7.23
N GLU A 48 -4.81 1.35 7.19
CA GLU A 48 -4.62 2.68 7.73
C GLU A 48 -5.39 3.72 6.95
N LEU A 49 -5.43 3.60 5.63
CA LEU A 49 -6.24 4.47 4.77
C LEU A 49 -7.71 4.40 5.15
N VAL A 50 -8.24 3.19 5.30
CA VAL A 50 -9.65 3.00 5.65
C VAL A 50 -9.95 3.63 7.00
N ARG A 51 -9.07 3.47 7.98
CA ARG A 51 -9.25 4.07 9.30
C ARG A 51 -9.28 5.58 9.24
N LEU A 52 -8.34 6.17 8.50
CA LEU A 52 -8.27 7.62 8.37
C LEU A 52 -9.47 8.19 7.63
N GLN A 53 -9.90 7.51 6.57
CA GLN A 53 -11.06 7.93 5.81
C GLN A 53 -12.33 7.84 6.64
N ALA A 54 -12.48 6.78 7.42
CA ALA A 54 -13.62 6.62 8.32
C ALA A 54 -13.60 7.70 9.40
N SER A 55 -12.44 8.01 9.94
CA SER A 55 -12.29 9.05 10.96
C SER A 55 -12.61 10.44 10.38
N ALA A 56 -12.18 10.70 9.14
CA ALA A 56 -12.46 11.98 8.48
C ALA A 56 -13.91 12.12 8.09
N ALA A 57 -14.61 11.01 7.85
CA ALA A 57 -16.02 11.02 7.47
C ALA A 57 -16.96 11.22 8.67
N ALA A 58 -16.47 11.01 9.86
CA ALA A 58 -17.24 11.25 11.07
C ALA A 58 -17.31 12.74 11.40
#